data_a0811ec8dfcf00caee87bd168e1b75fe
#
_entry.id   a0811ec8dfcf00caee87bd168e1b75fe
#
_cell.length_a   1.000
_cell.length_b   1.000
_cell.length_c   1.000
_cell.angle_alpha   90.00
_cell.angle_beta   90.00
_cell.angle_gamma   90.00
#
_symmetry.space_group_name_H-M   'P 1'
#
loop_
_entity.id
_entity.type
_entity.pdbx_description
1 polymer ?
#
loop_
_entity_poly.entity_id
_entity_poly.type
_entity_poly.pdbx_seq_one_letter_code
_entity_poly.pdbx_strand_id
1 'polypeptide(L)'
;MAVYLRSPHIAVMGLIGGYLVPVIAGRDSGFPLGLDLYLLVLNLGAFYVSRKRLWSALDFLASMLAVLMCFIWSASHPNSGGQSAVLVNLAFLSVVHALYMTGVIVGAKARGKVGNAIAWAGLCVNAVAYFAWLAAVFRESFSSNYAGLILLGLVAAYLAVATLAIRRGWADRATVNILLVFALVFLAIVPLLLFDHPWCIVSWAALAVAASEAEARSGERILGVLSYLLLAVAALGGLFYYAPLAYCERPVYKLTELTAAAYFKEFVLRLVRLWSLPVAAALIARRVKVGALAVAALIVAFLFFTGEARIFGYAFLPALKTGTVSVAWLLVAFAGLWAGIVRRSRATRITALSLLGVSVVKVLLMDTAHLATPARVALFALAGVLLIVGAFLYMKFKERFEDHA
;
A
#
# COMPACT_ATOMS: atom_id res chain seq x y z
N MET A 1 -19.82 -41.96 8.07
CA MET A 1 -19.90 -42.25 9.51
C MET A 1 -20.00 -40.98 10.37
N ALA A 2 -19.03 -40.05 10.32
CA ALA A 2 -19.07 -38.82 11.14
C ALA A 2 -20.35 -37.97 10.98
N VAL A 3 -20.86 -37.81 9.76
CA VAL A 3 -22.13 -37.11 9.47
C VAL A 3 -23.32 -37.81 10.11
N TYR A 4 -23.32 -39.15 10.08
CA TYR A 4 -24.39 -39.97 10.64
C TYR A 4 -24.40 -39.92 12.18
N LEU A 5 -23.21 -40.07 12.78
CA LEU A 5 -23.02 -40.02 14.24
C LEU A 5 -23.06 -38.61 14.82
N ARG A 6 -23.17 -37.57 14.02
CA ARG A 6 -23.18 -36.16 14.41
C ARG A 6 -21.96 -35.74 15.25
N SER A 7 -20.84 -36.44 15.11
CA SER A 7 -19.61 -36.21 15.91
C SER A 7 -18.54 -35.46 15.11
N PRO A 8 -18.23 -34.21 15.49
CA PRO A 8 -17.15 -33.47 14.86
C PRO A 8 -15.77 -34.09 15.12
N HIS A 9 -15.58 -34.75 16.27
CA HIS A 9 -14.33 -35.39 16.63
C HIS A 9 -13.95 -36.53 15.65
N ILE A 10 -14.95 -37.34 15.25
CA ILE A 10 -14.72 -38.42 14.27
C ILE A 10 -14.37 -37.84 12.89
N ALA A 11 -14.97 -36.71 12.50
CA ALA A 11 -14.63 -36.03 11.26
C ALA A 11 -13.20 -35.51 11.27
N VAL A 12 -12.78 -34.88 12.37
CA VAL A 12 -11.42 -34.35 12.58
C VAL A 12 -10.39 -35.48 12.58
N MET A 13 -10.65 -36.58 13.32
CA MET A 13 -9.75 -37.74 13.34
C MET A 13 -9.62 -38.38 11.95
N GLY A 14 -10.73 -38.54 11.22
CA GLY A 14 -10.69 -39.05 9.85
C GLY A 14 -9.91 -38.15 8.90
N LEU A 15 -10.05 -36.85 9.06
CA LEU A 15 -9.30 -35.86 8.26
C LEU A 15 -7.80 -35.94 8.55
N ILE A 16 -7.40 -35.88 9.83
CA ILE A 16 -5.99 -35.99 10.24
C ILE A 16 -5.41 -37.32 9.77
N GLY A 17 -6.11 -38.45 9.97
CA GLY A 17 -5.68 -39.74 9.50
C GLY A 17 -5.48 -39.78 7.97
N GLY A 18 -6.42 -39.18 7.23
CA GLY A 18 -6.30 -39.06 5.76
C GLY A 18 -5.06 -38.27 5.33
N TYR A 19 -4.77 -37.14 5.99
CA TYR A 19 -3.58 -36.34 5.68
C TYR A 19 -2.27 -37.00 6.11
N LEU A 20 -2.28 -37.90 7.09
CA LEU A 20 -1.11 -38.65 7.51
C LEU A 20 -0.73 -39.79 6.54
N VAL A 21 -1.69 -40.33 5.76
CA VAL A 21 -1.44 -41.42 4.84
C VAL A 21 -0.30 -41.14 3.85
N PRO A 22 -0.25 -39.99 3.13
CA PRO A 22 0.85 -39.69 2.23
C PRO A 22 2.21 -39.57 2.95
N VAL A 23 2.22 -39.08 4.19
CA VAL A 23 3.44 -38.93 4.99
C VAL A 23 4.01 -40.29 5.37
N ILE A 24 3.14 -41.26 5.71
CA ILE A 24 3.54 -42.58 6.18
C ILE A 24 3.86 -43.50 4.98
N ALA A 25 3.03 -43.44 3.91
CA ALA A 25 3.10 -44.39 2.79
C ALA A 25 4.03 -43.97 1.63
N GLY A 26 4.40 -42.68 1.53
CA GLY A 26 4.83 -42.10 0.29
C GLY A 26 6.14 -41.35 0.26
N ARG A 27 7.23 -41.89 0.82
CA ARG A 27 8.56 -41.26 0.62
C ARG A 27 9.10 -41.33 -0.81
N ASP A 28 8.58 -42.22 -1.65
CA ASP A 28 9.18 -42.55 -2.95
C ASP A 28 8.31 -42.21 -4.18
N SER A 29 7.12 -41.64 -4.01
CA SER A 29 6.29 -41.28 -5.17
C SER A 29 6.69 -39.87 -5.66
N GLY A 30 7.59 -39.80 -6.63
CA GLY A 30 8.01 -38.57 -7.31
C GLY A 30 6.91 -37.93 -8.19
N PHE A 31 5.63 -38.24 -7.97
CA PHE A 31 4.49 -37.73 -8.74
C PHE A 31 3.67 -36.75 -7.92
N PRO A 32 3.87 -35.41 -8.08
CA PRO A 32 3.09 -34.39 -7.39
C PRO A 32 1.59 -34.48 -7.70
N LEU A 33 1.23 -34.83 -8.94
CA LEU A 33 -0.16 -34.95 -9.40
C LEU A 33 -0.98 -35.94 -8.56
N GLY A 34 -0.41 -37.09 -8.23
CA GLY A 34 -1.10 -38.12 -7.44
C GLY A 34 -1.40 -37.63 -6.00
N LEU A 35 -0.46 -36.95 -5.39
CA LEU A 35 -0.63 -36.36 -4.07
C LEU A 35 -1.69 -35.25 -4.10
N ASP A 36 -1.61 -34.33 -5.06
CA ASP A 36 -2.53 -33.21 -5.18
C ASP A 36 -3.97 -33.69 -5.45
N LEU A 37 -4.17 -34.68 -6.29
CA LEU A 37 -5.50 -35.29 -6.52
C LEU A 37 -6.03 -35.95 -5.25
N TYR A 38 -5.20 -36.68 -4.52
CA TYR A 38 -5.59 -37.27 -3.24
C TYR A 38 -6.01 -36.23 -2.23
N LEU A 39 -5.19 -35.17 -2.06
CA LEU A 39 -5.49 -34.06 -1.16
C LEU A 39 -6.73 -33.29 -1.61
N LEU A 40 -6.98 -33.17 -2.92
CA LEU A 40 -8.19 -32.54 -3.44
C LEU A 40 -9.46 -33.32 -3.05
N VAL A 41 -9.43 -34.65 -3.16
CA VAL A 41 -10.55 -35.50 -2.73
C VAL A 41 -10.82 -35.35 -1.25
N LEU A 42 -9.77 -35.31 -0.41
CA LEU A 42 -9.92 -35.07 1.04
C LEU A 42 -10.52 -33.70 1.33
N ASN A 43 -10.06 -32.64 0.66
CA ASN A 43 -10.60 -31.28 0.81
C ASN A 43 -12.06 -31.20 0.36
N LEU A 44 -12.43 -31.82 -0.75
CA LEU A 44 -13.83 -31.90 -1.20
C LEU A 44 -14.70 -32.66 -0.20
N GLY A 45 -14.21 -33.77 0.37
CA GLY A 45 -14.88 -34.50 1.42
C GLY A 45 -15.10 -33.68 2.68
N ALA A 46 -14.05 -33.00 3.15
CA ALA A 46 -14.12 -32.09 4.31
C ALA A 46 -15.11 -30.94 4.06
N PHE A 47 -15.04 -30.33 2.88
CA PHE A 47 -15.95 -29.28 2.44
C PHE A 47 -17.42 -29.75 2.45
N TYR A 48 -17.71 -30.91 1.88
CA TYR A 48 -19.07 -31.47 1.87
C TYR A 48 -19.61 -31.72 3.28
N VAL A 49 -18.81 -32.32 4.16
CA VAL A 49 -19.19 -32.60 5.54
C VAL A 49 -19.42 -31.29 6.32
N SER A 50 -18.52 -30.34 6.15
CA SER A 50 -18.61 -29.02 6.75
C SER A 50 -19.90 -28.30 6.35
N ARG A 51 -20.30 -28.36 5.08
CA ARG A 51 -21.52 -27.72 4.58
C ARG A 51 -22.78 -28.37 5.17
N LYS A 52 -22.83 -29.71 5.22
CA LYS A 52 -24.00 -30.42 5.78
C LYS A 52 -24.22 -30.18 7.26
N ARG A 53 -23.15 -29.96 8.02
CA ARG A 53 -23.20 -29.84 9.48
C ARG A 53 -22.85 -28.46 10.02
N LEU A 54 -22.48 -27.51 9.16
CA LEU A 54 -22.02 -26.17 9.50
C LEU A 54 -20.80 -26.18 10.45
N TRP A 55 -19.90 -27.16 10.29
CA TRP A 55 -18.68 -27.30 11.09
C TRP A 55 -17.52 -26.54 10.48
N SER A 56 -17.48 -25.24 10.66
CA SER A 56 -16.43 -24.35 10.11
C SER A 56 -15.00 -24.68 10.59
N ALA A 57 -14.87 -25.29 11.77
CA ALA A 57 -13.59 -25.78 12.25
C ALA A 57 -12.97 -26.88 11.35
N LEU A 58 -13.81 -27.68 10.67
CA LEU A 58 -13.34 -28.70 9.75
C LEU A 58 -12.75 -28.06 8.47
N ASP A 59 -13.38 -26.99 7.95
CA ASP A 59 -12.87 -26.22 6.83
C ASP A 59 -11.50 -25.58 7.17
N PHE A 60 -11.41 -24.97 8.36
CA PHE A 60 -10.18 -24.37 8.86
C PHE A 60 -9.05 -25.41 8.93
N LEU A 61 -9.29 -26.55 9.54
CA LEU A 61 -8.30 -27.61 9.72
C LEU A 61 -7.89 -28.20 8.36
N ALA A 62 -8.83 -28.46 7.45
CA ALA A 62 -8.55 -29.00 6.13
C ALA A 62 -7.69 -28.03 5.31
N SER A 63 -7.95 -26.71 5.38
CA SER A 63 -7.14 -25.71 4.68
C SER A 63 -5.72 -25.64 5.23
N MET A 64 -5.58 -25.69 6.57
CA MET A 64 -4.26 -25.74 7.23
C MET A 64 -3.44 -26.96 6.83
N LEU A 65 -4.07 -28.14 6.86
CA LEU A 65 -3.40 -29.39 6.51
C LEU A 65 -3.02 -29.44 5.02
N ALA A 66 -3.86 -28.93 4.12
CA ALA A 66 -3.53 -28.84 2.70
C ALA A 66 -2.27 -28.01 2.45
N VAL A 67 -2.22 -26.83 3.06
CA VAL A 67 -1.06 -25.93 2.96
C VAL A 67 0.19 -26.59 3.56
N LEU A 68 0.06 -27.19 4.75
CA LEU A 68 1.16 -27.87 5.42
C LEU A 68 1.74 -29.01 4.55
N MET A 69 0.88 -29.79 3.90
CA MET A 69 1.30 -30.87 3.00
C MET A 69 2.06 -30.33 1.78
N CYS A 70 1.61 -29.23 1.17
CA CYS A 70 2.34 -28.60 0.07
C CYS A 70 3.73 -28.12 0.53
N PHE A 71 3.84 -27.55 1.72
CA PHE A 71 5.13 -27.14 2.29
C PHE A 71 6.05 -28.32 2.57
N ILE A 72 5.54 -29.37 3.20
CA ILE A 72 6.31 -30.61 3.49
C ILE A 72 6.80 -31.23 2.19
N TRP A 73 5.94 -31.33 1.17
CA TRP A 73 6.30 -31.87 -0.11
C TRP A 73 7.39 -31.04 -0.80
N SER A 74 7.22 -29.73 -0.87
CA SER A 74 8.21 -28.81 -1.48
C SER A 74 9.56 -28.88 -0.77
N ALA A 75 9.57 -28.95 0.56
CA ALA A 75 10.79 -29.07 1.35
C ALA A 75 11.51 -30.43 1.18
N SER A 76 10.73 -31.50 0.95
CA SER A 76 11.28 -32.87 0.76
C SER A 76 11.79 -33.11 -0.67
N HIS A 77 11.36 -32.32 -1.64
CA HIS A 77 11.65 -32.53 -3.06
C HIS A 77 12.14 -31.23 -3.75
N PRO A 78 13.25 -30.63 -3.30
CA PRO A 78 13.70 -29.34 -3.82
C PRO A 78 14.07 -29.36 -5.33
N ASN A 79 14.41 -30.53 -5.88
CA ASN A 79 14.88 -30.68 -7.27
C ASN A 79 13.98 -31.54 -8.17
N SER A 80 12.88 -32.10 -7.68
CA SER A 80 12.17 -33.19 -8.37
C SER A 80 11.06 -32.76 -9.32
N GLY A 81 10.86 -31.46 -9.55
CA GLY A 81 9.60 -31.09 -10.19
C GLY A 81 9.65 -30.27 -11.45
N GLY A 82 10.72 -29.66 -11.82
CA GLY A 82 10.69 -28.76 -12.98
C GLY A 82 9.50 -27.77 -12.97
N GLN A 83 9.33 -27.00 -14.03
CA GLN A 83 8.23 -26.04 -14.16
C GLN A 83 6.83 -26.70 -14.15
N SER A 84 6.72 -27.94 -14.61
CA SER A 84 5.44 -28.66 -14.66
C SER A 84 4.87 -29.00 -13.29
N ALA A 85 5.70 -29.45 -12.35
CA ALA A 85 5.25 -29.73 -10.98
C ALA A 85 4.80 -28.48 -10.24
N VAL A 86 5.50 -27.38 -10.46
CA VAL A 86 5.13 -26.08 -9.94
C VAL A 86 3.75 -25.64 -10.42
N LEU A 87 3.47 -25.80 -11.72
CA LEU A 87 2.16 -25.46 -12.30
C LEU A 87 1.03 -26.36 -11.76
N VAL A 88 1.31 -27.65 -11.55
CA VAL A 88 0.33 -28.60 -10.97
C VAL A 88 -0.01 -28.20 -9.54
N ASN A 89 0.99 -27.93 -8.69
CA ASN A 89 0.76 -27.45 -7.32
C ASN A 89 0.04 -26.09 -7.29
N LEU A 90 0.35 -25.21 -8.23
CA LEU A 90 -0.36 -23.93 -8.36
C LEU A 90 -1.83 -24.13 -8.69
N ALA A 91 -2.12 -25.03 -9.65
CA ALA A 91 -3.49 -25.35 -10.02
C ALA A 91 -4.26 -25.96 -8.83
N PHE A 92 -3.64 -26.90 -8.11
CA PHE A 92 -4.22 -27.50 -6.91
C PHE A 92 -4.54 -26.45 -5.83
N LEU A 93 -3.56 -25.63 -5.45
CA LEU A 93 -3.75 -24.59 -4.44
C LEU A 93 -4.79 -23.57 -4.87
N SER A 94 -4.86 -23.21 -6.17
CA SER A 94 -5.89 -22.32 -6.71
C SER A 94 -7.29 -22.91 -6.58
N VAL A 95 -7.47 -24.21 -6.86
CA VAL A 95 -8.75 -24.91 -6.70
C VAL A 95 -9.13 -24.98 -5.21
N VAL A 96 -8.21 -25.32 -4.32
CA VAL A 96 -8.43 -25.36 -2.87
C VAL A 96 -8.81 -23.96 -2.37
N HIS A 97 -8.11 -22.92 -2.82
CA HIS A 97 -8.41 -21.53 -2.45
C HIS A 97 -9.81 -21.12 -2.91
N ALA A 98 -10.18 -21.42 -4.16
CA ALA A 98 -11.52 -21.14 -4.68
C ALA A 98 -12.61 -21.91 -3.91
N LEU A 99 -12.34 -23.15 -3.52
CA LEU A 99 -13.24 -23.96 -2.71
C LEU A 99 -13.53 -23.30 -1.35
N TYR A 100 -12.48 -22.84 -0.63
CA TYR A 100 -12.66 -22.18 0.66
C TYR A 100 -13.27 -20.78 0.51
N MET A 101 -12.93 -20.02 -0.52
CA MET A 101 -13.54 -18.74 -0.81
C MET A 101 -15.05 -18.88 -1.03
N THR A 102 -15.48 -19.85 -1.86
CA THR A 102 -16.93 -20.14 -2.04
C THR A 102 -17.56 -20.67 -0.77
N GLY A 103 -16.81 -21.45 0.00
CA GLY A 103 -17.23 -22.01 1.29
C GLY A 103 -17.54 -20.97 2.35
N VAL A 104 -16.84 -19.85 2.37
CA VAL A 104 -17.13 -18.74 3.28
C VAL A 104 -18.51 -18.13 2.98
N ILE A 105 -18.90 -18.06 1.70
CA ILE A 105 -20.16 -17.47 1.27
C ILE A 105 -21.32 -18.44 1.48
N VAL A 106 -21.15 -19.68 1.01
CA VAL A 106 -22.16 -20.73 1.16
C VAL A 106 -22.31 -21.08 2.65
N GLY A 107 -23.46 -20.78 3.19
CA GLY A 107 -23.77 -21.00 4.60
C GLY A 107 -23.42 -19.84 5.53
N ALA A 108 -22.91 -18.70 5.05
CA ALA A 108 -22.63 -17.52 5.86
C ALA A 108 -23.85 -17.07 6.69
N LYS A 109 -25.03 -17.12 6.10
CA LYS A 109 -26.29 -16.79 6.79
C LYS A 109 -26.76 -17.85 7.80
N ALA A 110 -26.41 -19.12 7.56
CA ALA A 110 -26.82 -20.22 8.42
C ALA A 110 -25.86 -20.44 9.60
N ARG A 111 -24.61 -20.00 9.45
CA ARG A 111 -23.59 -20.06 10.51
C ARG A 111 -23.77 -18.87 11.47
N GLY A 112 -23.63 -19.15 12.77
CA GLY A 112 -23.55 -18.08 13.77
C GLY A 112 -22.25 -17.26 13.65
N LYS A 113 -22.16 -16.16 14.41
CA LYS A 113 -20.99 -15.24 14.39
C LYS A 113 -19.66 -15.97 14.60
N VAL A 114 -19.58 -16.91 15.54
CA VAL A 114 -18.37 -17.69 15.82
C VAL A 114 -18.00 -18.60 14.64
N GLY A 115 -18.98 -19.26 14.04
CA GLY A 115 -18.75 -20.14 12.88
C GLY A 115 -18.26 -19.35 11.66
N ASN A 116 -18.76 -18.14 11.45
CA ASN A 116 -18.26 -17.26 10.40
C ASN A 116 -16.83 -16.77 10.69
N ALA A 117 -16.52 -16.38 11.93
CA ALA A 117 -15.17 -15.97 12.31
C ALA A 117 -14.13 -17.08 12.06
N ILE A 118 -14.44 -18.34 12.37
CA ILE A 118 -13.58 -19.49 12.09
C ILE A 118 -13.43 -19.71 10.59
N ALA A 119 -14.50 -19.57 9.80
CA ALA A 119 -14.44 -19.71 8.35
C ALA A 119 -13.59 -18.60 7.71
N TRP A 120 -13.69 -17.37 8.21
CA TRP A 120 -12.85 -16.24 7.78
C TRP A 120 -11.38 -16.47 8.13
N ALA A 121 -11.09 -16.95 9.35
CA ALA A 121 -9.72 -17.30 9.74
C ALA A 121 -9.11 -18.38 8.82
N GLY A 122 -9.90 -19.40 8.45
CA GLY A 122 -9.48 -20.42 7.50
C GLY A 122 -9.16 -19.83 6.12
N LEU A 123 -9.99 -18.91 5.63
CA LEU A 123 -9.72 -18.20 4.37
C LEU A 123 -8.46 -17.33 4.46
N CYS A 124 -8.25 -16.62 5.59
CA CYS A 124 -7.04 -15.83 5.84
C CYS A 124 -5.78 -16.69 5.75
N VAL A 125 -5.73 -17.79 6.47
CA VAL A 125 -4.59 -18.69 6.50
C VAL A 125 -4.32 -19.26 5.11
N ASN A 126 -5.36 -19.73 4.43
CA ASN A 126 -5.23 -20.25 3.07
C ASN A 126 -4.75 -19.18 2.09
N ALA A 127 -5.26 -17.95 2.17
CA ALA A 127 -4.85 -16.84 1.32
C ALA A 127 -3.39 -16.44 1.54
N VAL A 128 -2.96 -16.33 2.80
CA VAL A 128 -1.56 -16.02 3.15
C VAL A 128 -0.62 -17.10 2.65
N ALA A 129 -0.98 -18.36 2.86
CA ALA A 129 -0.17 -19.48 2.43
C ALA A 129 -0.12 -19.63 0.91
N TYR A 130 -1.25 -19.45 0.22
CA TYR A 130 -1.30 -19.39 -1.23
C TYR A 130 -0.38 -18.30 -1.78
N PHE A 131 -0.44 -17.11 -1.19
CA PHE A 131 0.42 -16.00 -1.60
C PHE A 131 1.90 -16.26 -1.28
N ALA A 132 2.24 -16.76 -0.09
CA ALA A 132 3.61 -17.07 0.29
C ALA A 132 4.22 -18.12 -0.65
N TRP A 133 3.44 -19.17 -0.99
CA TRP A 133 3.86 -20.18 -1.94
C TRP A 133 4.02 -19.62 -3.35
N LEU A 134 3.06 -18.80 -3.83
CA LEU A 134 3.13 -18.12 -5.11
C LEU A 134 4.41 -17.26 -5.20
N ALA A 135 4.70 -16.46 -4.16
CA ALA A 135 5.88 -15.60 -4.12
C ALA A 135 7.20 -16.41 -4.12
N ALA A 136 7.26 -17.52 -3.38
CA ALA A 136 8.44 -18.39 -3.33
C ALA A 136 8.72 -19.04 -4.70
N VAL A 137 7.69 -19.61 -5.30
CA VAL A 137 7.80 -20.31 -6.57
C VAL A 137 8.15 -19.39 -7.73
N PHE A 138 7.51 -18.23 -7.82
CA PHE A 138 7.78 -17.29 -8.91
C PHE A 138 9.15 -16.61 -8.78
N ARG A 139 9.67 -16.48 -7.56
CA ARG A 139 11.03 -15.98 -7.35
C ARG A 139 12.10 -16.90 -7.95
N GLU A 140 11.86 -18.20 -7.95
CA GLU A 140 12.84 -19.20 -8.39
C GLU A 140 12.64 -19.66 -9.84
N SER A 141 11.40 -19.73 -10.33
CA SER A 141 11.07 -20.40 -11.58
C SER A 141 10.51 -19.50 -12.69
N PHE A 142 9.98 -18.33 -12.35
CA PHE A 142 9.30 -17.45 -13.31
C PHE A 142 9.63 -15.97 -13.05
N SER A 143 9.31 -15.11 -14.04
CA SER A 143 9.39 -13.66 -13.86
C SER A 143 8.30 -13.19 -12.88
N SER A 144 8.62 -12.18 -12.06
CA SER A 144 7.68 -11.56 -11.10
C SER A 144 6.37 -11.07 -11.75
N ASN A 145 6.43 -10.73 -13.04
CA ASN A 145 5.27 -10.24 -13.79
C ASN A 145 4.14 -11.29 -13.87
N TYR A 146 4.47 -12.57 -14.02
CA TYR A 146 3.45 -13.63 -14.04
C TYR A 146 2.77 -13.79 -12.69
N ALA A 147 3.51 -13.66 -11.58
CA ALA A 147 2.92 -13.66 -10.24
C ALA A 147 1.94 -12.49 -10.07
N GLY A 148 2.31 -11.30 -10.55
CA GLY A 148 1.43 -10.12 -10.54
C GLY A 148 0.15 -10.33 -11.34
N LEU A 149 0.22 -10.95 -12.52
CA LEU A 149 -0.96 -11.26 -13.35
C LEU A 149 -1.89 -12.29 -12.70
N ILE A 150 -1.33 -13.35 -12.08
CA ILE A 150 -2.13 -14.35 -11.34
C ILE A 150 -2.83 -13.70 -10.15
N LEU A 151 -2.11 -12.85 -9.41
CA LEU A 151 -2.68 -12.13 -8.29
C LEU A 151 -3.78 -11.16 -8.72
N LEU A 152 -3.63 -10.51 -9.88
CA LEU A 152 -4.68 -9.67 -10.47
C LEU A 152 -5.93 -10.50 -10.84
N GLY A 153 -5.75 -11.69 -11.39
CA GLY A 153 -6.84 -12.65 -11.63
C GLY A 153 -7.56 -13.04 -10.33
N LEU A 154 -6.81 -13.25 -9.25
CA LEU A 154 -7.38 -13.55 -7.93
C LEU A 154 -8.18 -12.36 -7.39
N VAL A 155 -7.66 -11.14 -7.51
CA VAL A 155 -8.41 -9.91 -7.16
C VAL A 155 -9.73 -9.83 -7.91
N ALA A 156 -9.71 -10.06 -9.23
CA ALA A 156 -10.92 -10.08 -10.05
C ALA A 156 -11.92 -11.15 -9.58
N ALA A 157 -11.44 -12.34 -9.20
CA ALA A 157 -12.28 -13.41 -8.64
C ALA A 157 -12.93 -12.98 -7.31
N TYR A 158 -12.17 -12.39 -6.37
CA TYR A 158 -12.71 -11.88 -5.10
C TYR A 158 -13.78 -10.80 -5.32
N LEU A 159 -13.54 -9.86 -6.24
CA LEU A 159 -14.50 -8.80 -6.58
C LEU A 159 -15.76 -9.36 -7.26
N ALA A 160 -15.60 -10.32 -8.17
CA ALA A 160 -16.72 -10.98 -8.83
C ALA A 160 -17.59 -11.73 -7.81
N VAL A 161 -16.96 -12.48 -6.92
CA VAL A 161 -17.64 -13.24 -5.88
C VAL A 161 -18.34 -12.31 -4.87
N ALA A 162 -17.68 -11.22 -4.44
CA ALA A 162 -18.29 -10.22 -3.58
C ALA A 162 -19.51 -9.55 -4.23
N THR A 163 -19.40 -9.16 -5.50
CA THR A 163 -20.52 -8.56 -6.25
C THR A 163 -21.69 -9.52 -6.45
N LEU A 164 -21.40 -10.78 -6.75
CA LEU A 164 -22.44 -11.82 -6.85
C LEU A 164 -23.12 -12.08 -5.49
N ALA A 165 -22.33 -12.11 -4.40
CA ALA A 165 -22.85 -12.29 -3.04
C ALA A 165 -23.77 -11.14 -2.64
N ILE A 166 -23.45 -9.90 -3.01
CA ILE A 166 -24.31 -8.72 -2.80
C ILE A 166 -25.60 -8.86 -3.62
N ARG A 167 -25.45 -9.04 -4.95
CA ARG A 167 -26.62 -9.07 -5.87
C ARG A 167 -27.60 -10.18 -5.57
N ARG A 168 -27.12 -11.36 -5.16
CA ARG A 168 -27.93 -12.53 -4.83
C ARG A 168 -28.31 -12.61 -3.36
N GLY A 169 -27.79 -11.73 -2.53
CA GLY A 169 -28.01 -11.74 -1.09
C GLY A 169 -27.55 -13.04 -0.41
N TRP A 170 -26.50 -13.69 -0.92
CA TRP A 170 -26.02 -14.99 -0.42
C TRP A 170 -25.25 -14.89 0.89
N ALA A 171 -24.60 -13.77 1.14
CA ALA A 171 -23.76 -13.55 2.30
C ALA A 171 -24.26 -12.38 3.15
N ASP A 172 -23.85 -12.37 4.42
CA ASP A 172 -23.99 -11.24 5.30
C ASP A 172 -22.97 -10.13 4.97
N ARG A 173 -23.25 -8.92 5.43
CA ARG A 173 -22.45 -7.73 5.15
C ARG A 173 -21.00 -7.88 5.61
N ALA A 174 -20.77 -8.56 6.75
CA ALA A 174 -19.44 -8.80 7.29
C ALA A 174 -18.61 -9.72 6.38
N THR A 175 -19.20 -10.77 5.83
CA THR A 175 -18.54 -11.68 4.89
C THR A 175 -18.17 -10.95 3.58
N VAL A 176 -19.07 -10.12 3.06
CA VAL A 176 -18.78 -9.30 1.87
C VAL A 176 -17.60 -8.35 2.14
N ASN A 177 -17.59 -7.68 3.29
CA ASN A 177 -16.51 -6.77 3.66
C ASN A 177 -15.16 -7.49 3.75
N ILE A 178 -15.11 -8.71 4.26
CA ILE A 178 -13.89 -9.52 4.30
C ILE A 178 -13.39 -9.85 2.89
N LEU A 179 -14.28 -10.24 1.97
CA LEU A 179 -13.89 -10.49 0.57
C LEU A 179 -13.32 -9.23 -0.09
N LEU A 180 -13.92 -8.05 0.18
CA LEU A 180 -13.41 -6.77 -0.32
C LEU A 180 -12.05 -6.42 0.28
N VAL A 181 -11.84 -6.69 1.58
CA VAL A 181 -10.53 -6.52 2.24
C VAL A 181 -9.47 -7.37 1.55
N PHE A 182 -9.75 -8.67 1.31
CA PHE A 182 -8.80 -9.53 0.59
C PHE A 182 -8.50 -9.02 -0.82
N ALA A 183 -9.52 -8.63 -1.57
CA ALA A 183 -9.34 -8.06 -2.90
C ALA A 183 -8.41 -6.85 -2.87
N LEU A 184 -8.59 -5.93 -1.92
CA LEU A 184 -7.78 -4.72 -1.79
C LEU A 184 -6.37 -5.01 -1.27
N VAL A 185 -6.20 -5.95 -0.34
CA VAL A 185 -4.87 -6.36 0.14
C VAL A 185 -4.06 -6.98 -0.99
N PHE A 186 -4.64 -7.91 -1.76
CA PHE A 186 -3.98 -8.48 -2.92
C PHE A 186 -3.71 -7.43 -4.00
N LEU A 187 -4.66 -6.54 -4.25
CA LEU A 187 -4.47 -5.44 -5.20
C LEU A 187 -3.35 -4.48 -4.76
N ALA A 188 -3.14 -4.30 -3.46
CA ALA A 188 -2.02 -3.51 -2.94
C ALA A 188 -0.65 -4.18 -3.13
N ILE A 189 -0.62 -5.51 -3.25
CA ILE A 189 0.61 -6.28 -3.49
C ILE A 189 0.96 -6.31 -4.99
N VAL A 190 -0.02 -6.30 -5.88
CA VAL A 190 0.18 -6.35 -7.34
C VAL A 190 1.24 -5.33 -7.83
N PRO A 191 1.25 -4.05 -7.42
CA PRO A 191 2.27 -3.10 -7.86
C PRO A 191 3.69 -3.52 -7.52
N LEU A 192 3.92 -4.18 -6.37
CA LEU A 192 5.25 -4.66 -5.97
C LEU A 192 5.82 -5.73 -6.90
N LEU A 193 4.95 -6.44 -7.60
CA LEU A 193 5.31 -7.53 -8.52
C LEU A 193 5.42 -7.05 -9.98
N LEU A 194 4.63 -6.04 -10.35
CA LEU A 194 4.52 -5.58 -11.74
C LEU A 194 5.37 -4.35 -12.04
N PHE A 195 5.66 -3.52 -11.04
CA PHE A 195 6.29 -2.23 -11.24
C PHE A 195 7.57 -2.08 -10.41
N ASP A 196 8.49 -1.25 -10.89
CA ASP A 196 9.61 -0.79 -10.09
C ASP A 196 9.13 0.00 -8.87
N HIS A 197 9.88 -0.06 -7.76
CA HIS A 197 9.51 0.55 -6.48
C HIS A 197 8.93 1.96 -6.57
N PRO A 198 9.46 2.90 -7.36
CA PRO A 198 8.90 4.24 -7.42
C PRO A 198 7.49 4.32 -8.00
N TRP A 199 7.12 3.42 -8.92
CA TRP A 199 5.79 3.36 -9.52
C TRP A 199 4.75 2.70 -8.60
N CYS A 200 5.19 1.90 -7.62
CA CYS A 200 4.31 1.36 -6.58
C CYS A 200 3.65 2.49 -5.77
N ILE A 201 4.37 3.59 -5.51
CA ILE A 201 3.85 4.76 -4.77
C ILE A 201 2.64 5.35 -5.51
N VAL A 202 2.77 5.56 -6.82
CA VAL A 202 1.69 6.08 -7.67
C VAL A 202 0.49 5.15 -7.67
N SER A 203 0.74 3.86 -7.80
CA SER A 203 -0.31 2.83 -7.82
C SER A 203 -1.07 2.78 -6.49
N TRP A 204 -0.37 2.80 -5.36
CA TRP A 204 -1.02 2.83 -4.03
C TRP A 204 -1.79 4.12 -3.79
N ALA A 205 -1.27 5.27 -4.23
CA ALA A 205 -1.99 6.54 -4.14
C ALA A 205 -3.28 6.53 -4.98
N ALA A 206 -3.22 5.98 -6.21
CA ALA A 206 -4.39 5.81 -7.07
C ALA A 206 -5.42 4.85 -6.46
N LEU A 207 -4.96 3.71 -5.91
CA LEU A 207 -5.82 2.75 -5.21
C LEU A 207 -6.47 3.35 -3.97
N ALA A 208 -5.77 4.20 -3.21
CA ALA A 208 -6.34 4.91 -2.06
C ALA A 208 -7.50 5.81 -2.49
N VAL A 209 -7.34 6.56 -3.58
CA VAL A 209 -8.41 7.40 -4.14
C VAL A 209 -9.58 6.55 -4.63
N ALA A 210 -9.31 5.45 -5.35
CA ALA A 210 -10.34 4.54 -5.83
C ALA A 210 -11.13 3.89 -4.68
N ALA A 211 -10.46 3.48 -3.59
CA ALA A 211 -11.11 2.93 -2.40
C ALA A 211 -12.01 3.98 -1.70
N SER A 212 -11.54 5.24 -1.60
CA SER A 212 -12.35 6.35 -1.07
C SER A 212 -13.57 6.65 -1.96
N GLU A 213 -13.43 6.56 -3.29
CA GLU A 213 -14.55 6.68 -4.21
C GLU A 213 -15.57 5.56 -4.03
N ALA A 214 -15.08 4.33 -3.89
CA ALA A 214 -15.92 3.15 -3.67
C ALA A 214 -16.67 3.26 -2.33
N GLU A 215 -16.05 3.76 -1.26
CA GLU A 215 -16.72 4.08 0.01
C GLU A 215 -17.88 5.07 -0.20
N ALA A 216 -17.61 6.16 -0.90
CA ALA A 216 -18.62 7.20 -1.13
C ALA A 216 -19.84 6.67 -1.90
N ARG A 217 -19.65 5.70 -2.81
CA ARG A 217 -20.73 5.10 -3.59
C ARG A 217 -21.45 3.95 -2.88
N SER A 218 -20.72 3.14 -2.11
CA SER A 218 -21.28 1.93 -1.47
C SER A 218 -21.74 2.17 -0.03
N GLY A 219 -21.24 3.21 0.63
CA GLY A 219 -21.46 3.46 2.05
C GLY A 219 -20.71 2.49 2.99
N GLU A 220 -19.80 1.67 2.45
CA GLU A 220 -19.04 0.68 3.22
C GLU A 220 -17.79 1.32 3.87
N ARG A 221 -17.85 1.63 5.16
CA ARG A 221 -16.77 2.30 5.93
C ARG A 221 -15.42 1.58 5.86
N ILE A 222 -15.42 0.27 5.64
CA ILE A 222 -14.18 -0.52 5.54
C ILE A 222 -13.31 -0.04 4.37
N LEU A 223 -13.92 0.39 3.26
CA LEU A 223 -13.21 0.92 2.10
C LEU A 223 -12.49 2.24 2.41
N GLY A 224 -13.10 3.08 3.27
CA GLY A 224 -12.45 4.30 3.77
C GLY A 224 -11.24 4.01 4.64
N VAL A 225 -11.36 3.06 5.57
CA VAL A 225 -10.21 2.63 6.39
C VAL A 225 -9.07 2.12 5.50
N LEU A 226 -9.40 1.28 4.50
CA LEU A 226 -8.41 0.76 3.57
C LEU A 226 -7.79 1.85 2.68
N SER A 227 -8.57 2.88 2.30
CA SER A 227 -8.06 4.07 1.60
C SER A 227 -6.98 4.78 2.42
N TYR A 228 -7.19 4.99 3.73
CA TYR A 228 -6.19 5.60 4.61
C TYR A 228 -4.96 4.72 4.79
N LEU A 229 -5.14 3.41 4.93
CA LEU A 229 -4.01 2.45 5.04
C LEU A 229 -3.17 2.45 3.77
N LEU A 230 -3.79 2.41 2.59
CA LEU A 230 -3.09 2.48 1.29
C LEU A 230 -2.32 3.79 1.13
N LEU A 231 -2.93 4.91 1.54
CA LEU A 231 -2.26 6.21 1.51
C LEU A 231 -1.07 6.26 2.46
N ALA A 232 -1.19 5.67 3.66
CA ALA A 232 -0.09 5.56 4.63
C ALA A 232 1.05 4.70 4.08
N VAL A 233 0.75 3.54 3.47
CA VAL A 233 1.75 2.68 2.82
C VAL A 233 2.44 3.41 1.67
N ALA A 234 1.69 4.14 0.84
CA ALA A 234 2.25 4.94 -0.24
C ALA A 234 3.17 6.06 0.30
N ALA A 235 2.77 6.73 1.39
CA ALA A 235 3.56 7.78 2.04
C ALA A 235 4.86 7.23 2.65
N LEU A 236 4.79 6.09 3.35
CA LEU A 236 5.98 5.41 3.87
C LEU A 236 6.91 4.95 2.74
N GLY A 237 6.37 4.31 1.71
CA GLY A 237 7.14 3.93 0.52
C GLY A 237 7.82 5.13 -0.16
N GLY A 238 7.10 6.25 -0.28
CA GLY A 238 7.62 7.51 -0.80
C GLY A 238 8.75 8.06 0.08
N LEU A 239 8.58 8.03 1.39
CA LEU A 239 9.60 8.48 2.33
C LEU A 239 10.88 7.62 2.24
N PHE A 240 10.74 6.30 2.28
CA PHE A 240 11.88 5.38 2.16
C PHE A 240 12.62 5.50 0.81
N TYR A 241 11.88 5.76 -0.26
CA TYR A 241 12.47 5.97 -1.58
C TYR A 241 13.18 7.31 -1.70
N TYR A 242 12.53 8.38 -1.21
CA TYR A 242 12.96 9.75 -1.47
C TYR A 242 13.95 10.30 -0.44
N ALA A 243 13.81 9.93 0.83
CA ALA A 243 14.68 10.45 1.89
C ALA A 243 16.18 10.18 1.63
N PRO A 244 16.62 8.98 1.16
CA PRO A 244 18.01 8.76 0.82
C PRO A 244 18.50 9.63 -0.32
N LEU A 245 17.66 9.93 -1.31
CA LEU A 245 18.00 10.79 -2.46
C LEU A 245 18.14 12.27 -2.06
N ALA A 246 17.20 12.73 -1.23
CA ALA A 246 17.11 14.15 -0.89
C ALA A 246 17.99 14.55 0.30
N TYR A 247 18.18 13.64 1.28
CA TYR A 247 18.77 13.98 2.58
C TYR A 247 20.06 13.23 2.91
N CYS A 248 20.43 12.16 2.16
CA CYS A 248 21.72 11.50 2.30
C CYS A 248 22.75 12.04 1.28
N GLU A 249 24.01 12.20 1.72
CA GLU A 249 25.05 12.74 0.85
C GLU A 249 25.47 11.80 -0.29
N ARG A 250 25.50 10.49 -0.05
CA ARG A 250 26.00 9.51 -1.03
C ARG A 250 25.22 9.43 -2.35
N PRO A 251 23.88 9.41 -2.38
CA PRO A 251 23.12 9.42 -3.64
C PRO A 251 23.22 10.71 -4.41
N VAL A 252 23.45 11.83 -3.73
CA VAL A 252 23.56 13.14 -4.36
C VAL A 252 24.85 13.28 -5.19
N TYR A 253 25.94 12.62 -4.79
CA TYR A 253 27.18 12.60 -5.59
C TYR A 253 27.00 11.97 -6.97
N LYS A 254 26.15 10.98 -7.12
CA LYS A 254 25.83 10.40 -8.44
C LYS A 254 25.03 11.34 -9.34
N LEU A 255 24.40 12.36 -8.78
CA LEU A 255 23.63 13.37 -9.53
C LEU A 255 24.51 14.50 -10.07
N THR A 256 25.68 14.74 -9.49
CA THR A 256 26.63 15.79 -9.97
C THR A 256 27.29 15.45 -11.29
N GLU A 257 27.27 14.18 -11.71
CA GLU A 257 27.77 13.72 -13.01
C GLU A 257 26.71 13.74 -14.12
N LEU A 258 25.44 14.07 -13.79
CA LEU A 258 24.34 14.06 -14.74
C LEU A 258 24.36 15.31 -15.63
N THR A 259 24.13 15.10 -16.93
CA THR A 259 23.81 16.21 -17.82
C THR A 259 22.51 16.89 -17.40
N ALA A 260 22.35 18.21 -17.70
CA ALA A 260 21.13 18.95 -17.36
C ALA A 260 19.85 18.28 -17.90
N ALA A 261 19.91 17.68 -19.09
CA ALA A 261 18.80 16.96 -19.70
C ALA A 261 18.42 15.69 -18.90
N ALA A 262 19.41 14.91 -18.46
CA ALA A 262 19.19 13.71 -17.66
C ALA A 262 18.60 14.07 -16.27
N TYR A 263 19.13 15.14 -15.64
CA TYR A 263 18.57 15.66 -14.40
C TYR A 263 17.09 16.05 -14.54
N PHE A 264 16.77 16.82 -15.60
CA PHE A 264 15.41 17.29 -15.83
C PHE A 264 14.43 16.15 -16.07
N LYS A 265 14.84 15.12 -16.83
CA LYS A 265 14.05 13.89 -17.01
C LYS A 265 13.75 13.21 -15.67
N GLU A 266 14.79 13.01 -14.85
CA GLU A 266 14.63 12.39 -13.52
C GLU A 266 13.81 13.27 -12.58
N PHE A 267 13.96 14.59 -12.63
CA PHE A 267 13.13 15.54 -11.88
C PHE A 267 11.64 15.39 -12.20
N VAL A 268 11.31 15.37 -13.51
CA VAL A 268 9.91 15.21 -13.95
C VAL A 268 9.34 13.85 -13.47
N LEU A 269 10.13 12.77 -13.58
CA LEU A 269 9.72 11.46 -13.09
C LEU A 269 9.48 11.45 -11.57
N ARG A 270 10.37 12.05 -10.78
CA ARG A 270 10.19 12.19 -9.33
C ARG A 270 8.98 13.06 -9.00
N LEU A 271 8.79 14.15 -9.74
CA LEU A 271 7.62 15.01 -9.59
C LEU A 271 6.32 14.19 -9.76
N VAL A 272 6.17 13.45 -10.85
CA VAL A 272 4.98 12.63 -11.09
C VAL A 272 4.78 11.59 -9.98
N ARG A 273 5.85 10.87 -9.61
CA ARG A 273 5.79 9.78 -8.63
C ARG A 273 5.42 10.27 -7.23
N LEU A 274 5.99 11.36 -6.77
CA LEU A 274 5.82 11.84 -5.39
C LEU A 274 4.64 12.81 -5.23
N TRP A 275 4.31 13.60 -6.26
CA TRP A 275 3.14 14.46 -6.24
C TRP A 275 1.82 13.68 -6.27
N SER A 276 1.84 12.41 -6.67
CA SER A 276 0.69 11.52 -6.54
C SER A 276 0.18 11.45 -5.10
N LEU A 277 1.07 11.50 -4.08
CA LEU A 277 0.72 11.45 -2.66
C LEU A 277 -0.09 12.66 -2.19
N PRO A 278 0.41 13.91 -2.29
CA PRO A 278 -0.36 15.07 -1.85
C PRO A 278 -1.62 15.28 -2.68
N VAL A 279 -1.62 14.91 -3.96
CA VAL A 279 -2.82 14.95 -4.80
C VAL A 279 -3.87 13.96 -4.31
N ALA A 280 -3.48 12.70 -4.06
CA ALA A 280 -4.38 11.68 -3.51
C ALA A 280 -4.93 12.10 -2.15
N ALA A 281 -4.07 12.56 -1.24
CA ALA A 281 -4.47 13.04 0.09
C ALA A 281 -5.44 14.24 0.00
N ALA A 282 -5.20 15.19 -0.92
CA ALA A 282 -6.10 16.33 -1.14
C ALA A 282 -7.45 15.90 -1.70
N LEU A 283 -7.49 14.96 -2.63
CA LEU A 283 -8.74 14.42 -3.19
C LEU A 283 -9.57 13.72 -2.11
N ILE A 284 -8.93 12.88 -1.29
CA ILE A 284 -9.59 12.20 -0.17
C ILE A 284 -10.06 13.21 0.87
N ALA A 285 -9.22 14.20 1.24
CA ALA A 285 -9.55 15.24 2.22
C ALA A 285 -10.77 16.06 1.83
N ARG A 286 -10.90 16.40 0.54
CA ARG A 286 -12.08 17.15 0.01
C ARG A 286 -13.38 16.38 0.21
N ARG A 287 -13.35 15.05 0.12
CA ARG A 287 -14.51 14.19 0.25
C ARG A 287 -14.93 13.97 1.69
N VAL A 288 -13.96 13.62 2.52
CA VAL A 288 -14.21 13.25 3.94
C VAL A 288 -14.26 14.48 4.84
N LYS A 289 -13.94 15.68 4.32
CA LYS A 289 -13.86 16.95 5.06
C LYS A 289 -12.91 16.90 6.26
N VAL A 290 -11.87 16.06 6.20
CA VAL A 290 -10.86 15.93 7.25
C VAL A 290 -9.72 16.92 6.99
N GLY A 291 -9.73 18.04 7.71
CA GLY A 291 -8.72 19.09 7.59
C GLY A 291 -7.30 18.60 7.88
N ALA A 292 -7.13 17.68 8.81
CA ALA A 292 -5.83 17.10 9.15
C ALA A 292 -5.15 16.41 7.95
N LEU A 293 -5.91 15.74 7.08
CA LEU A 293 -5.37 15.09 5.89
C LEU A 293 -4.89 16.13 4.85
N ALA A 294 -5.60 17.24 4.71
CA ALA A 294 -5.17 18.34 3.85
C ALA A 294 -3.87 18.99 4.37
N VAL A 295 -3.73 19.14 5.69
CA VAL A 295 -2.49 19.62 6.31
C VAL A 295 -1.35 18.62 6.08
N ALA A 296 -1.57 17.34 6.26
CA ALA A 296 -0.58 16.30 5.97
C ALA A 296 -0.13 16.32 4.50
N ALA A 297 -1.06 16.50 3.56
CA ALA A 297 -0.76 16.65 2.14
C ALA A 297 0.16 17.85 1.86
N LEU A 298 -0.10 18.98 2.50
CA LEU A 298 0.74 20.19 2.38
C LEU A 298 2.14 19.97 2.98
N ILE A 299 2.25 19.30 4.12
CA ILE A 299 3.54 18.96 4.74
C ILE A 299 4.35 18.05 3.81
N VAL A 300 3.75 17.01 3.25
CA VAL A 300 4.42 16.11 2.30
C VAL A 300 4.89 16.87 1.05
N ALA A 301 4.04 17.72 0.48
CA ALA A 301 4.40 18.55 -0.65
C ALA A 301 5.56 19.50 -0.33
N PHE A 302 5.57 20.10 0.85
CA PHE A 302 6.63 20.98 1.30
C PHE A 302 7.96 20.25 1.52
N LEU A 303 7.92 19.07 2.15
CA LEU A 303 9.12 18.22 2.32
C LEU A 303 9.70 17.80 0.96
N PHE A 304 8.85 17.41 0.02
CA PHE A 304 9.27 17.09 -1.34
C PHE A 304 9.92 18.28 -2.02
N PHE A 305 9.28 19.45 -1.97
CA PHE A 305 9.83 20.67 -2.57
C PHE A 305 11.18 21.07 -1.95
N THR A 306 11.31 20.92 -0.64
CA THR A 306 12.57 21.15 0.10
C THR A 306 13.68 20.20 -0.38
N GLY A 307 13.35 18.92 -0.54
CA GLY A 307 14.30 17.92 -1.01
C GLY A 307 14.76 18.19 -2.46
N GLU A 308 13.84 18.55 -3.36
CA GLU A 308 14.19 18.90 -4.74
C GLU A 308 15.06 20.16 -4.83
N ALA A 309 14.77 21.19 -4.03
CA ALA A 309 15.61 22.38 -3.94
C ALA A 309 17.04 22.02 -3.48
N ARG A 310 17.16 21.07 -2.54
CA ARG A 310 18.46 20.56 -2.08
C ARG A 310 19.18 19.78 -3.19
N ILE A 311 18.52 18.86 -3.87
CA ILE A 311 19.08 18.07 -4.99
C ILE A 311 19.56 19.02 -6.09
N PHE A 312 18.75 20.01 -6.46
CA PHE A 312 19.11 21.02 -7.45
C PHE A 312 20.35 21.82 -7.04
N GLY A 313 20.42 22.26 -5.77
CA GLY A 313 21.57 22.97 -5.23
C GLY A 313 22.86 22.15 -5.33
N TYR A 314 22.80 20.87 -4.97
CA TYR A 314 23.96 20.00 -5.08
C TYR A 314 24.39 19.73 -6.53
N ALA A 315 23.42 19.60 -7.46
CA ALA A 315 23.71 19.30 -8.87
C ALA A 315 24.28 20.50 -9.64
N PHE A 316 23.75 21.71 -9.44
CA PHE A 316 24.03 22.87 -10.27
C PHE A 316 24.73 24.04 -9.55
N LEU A 317 24.56 24.14 -8.24
CA LEU A 317 25.05 25.25 -7.42
C LEU A 317 25.81 24.77 -6.18
N PRO A 318 26.88 23.97 -6.32
CA PRO A 318 27.57 23.35 -5.18
C PRO A 318 28.11 24.37 -4.16
N ALA A 319 28.48 25.57 -4.61
CA ALA A 319 28.92 26.66 -3.76
C ALA A 319 27.79 27.30 -2.93
N LEU A 320 26.55 27.18 -3.37
CA LEU A 320 25.34 27.77 -2.75
C LEU A 320 24.32 26.71 -2.30
N LYS A 321 24.77 25.46 -2.13
CA LYS A 321 23.91 24.30 -1.84
C LYS A 321 22.94 24.47 -0.68
N THR A 322 23.36 25.17 0.38
CA THR A 322 22.52 25.48 1.56
C THR A 322 21.54 26.60 1.27
N GLY A 323 21.95 27.60 0.50
CA GLY A 323 21.14 28.76 0.14
C GLY A 323 19.97 28.43 -0.78
N THR A 324 20.09 27.41 -1.64
CA THR A 324 19.01 27.00 -2.56
C THR A 324 17.74 26.57 -1.82
N VAL A 325 17.88 25.89 -0.69
CA VAL A 325 16.73 25.51 0.17
C VAL A 325 16.06 26.75 0.75
N SER A 326 16.85 27.73 1.19
CA SER A 326 16.32 28.97 1.77
C SER A 326 15.58 29.81 0.74
N VAL A 327 16.13 29.93 -0.48
CA VAL A 327 15.44 30.59 -1.59
C VAL A 327 14.12 29.88 -1.93
N ALA A 328 14.14 28.55 -1.98
CA ALA A 328 12.93 27.77 -2.22
C ALA A 328 11.86 28.01 -1.14
N TRP A 329 12.22 28.02 0.16
CA TRP A 329 11.30 28.32 1.25
C TRP A 329 10.74 29.74 1.16
N LEU A 330 11.55 30.73 0.83
CA LEU A 330 11.09 32.08 0.61
C LEU A 330 10.07 32.18 -0.52
N LEU A 331 10.34 31.50 -1.66
CA LEU A 331 9.39 31.46 -2.77
C LEU A 331 8.04 30.84 -2.37
N VAL A 332 8.06 29.73 -1.61
CA VAL A 332 6.83 29.11 -1.10
C VAL A 332 6.12 30.04 -0.12
N ALA A 333 6.85 30.72 0.77
CA ALA A 333 6.28 31.67 1.71
C ALA A 333 5.59 32.85 1.00
N PHE A 334 6.24 33.43 -0.01
CA PHE A 334 5.64 34.51 -0.82
C PHE A 334 4.44 34.04 -1.62
N ALA A 335 4.53 32.88 -2.27
CA ALA A 335 3.40 32.29 -3.01
C ALA A 335 2.22 31.98 -2.07
N GLY A 336 2.51 31.46 -0.88
CA GLY A 336 1.52 31.21 0.17
C GLY A 336 0.86 32.49 0.69
N LEU A 337 1.66 33.54 0.90
CA LEU A 337 1.15 34.86 1.32
C LEU A 337 0.22 35.46 0.26
N TRP A 338 0.66 35.42 -1.01
CA TRP A 338 -0.16 35.86 -2.15
C TRP A 338 -1.46 35.07 -2.25
N ALA A 339 -1.39 33.74 -2.21
CA ALA A 339 -2.56 32.88 -2.24
C ALA A 339 -3.50 33.13 -1.06
N GLY A 340 -2.95 33.39 0.14
CA GLY A 340 -3.71 33.73 1.33
C GLY A 340 -4.43 35.07 1.23
N ILE A 341 -3.84 36.04 0.52
CA ILE A 341 -4.47 37.34 0.23
C ILE A 341 -5.60 37.16 -0.76
N VAL A 342 -5.34 36.50 -1.91
CA VAL A 342 -6.33 36.27 -2.98
C VAL A 342 -7.54 35.48 -2.48
N ARG A 343 -7.29 34.41 -1.70
CA ARG A 343 -8.33 33.54 -1.15
C ARG A 343 -8.94 34.04 0.15
N ARG A 344 -8.52 35.18 0.66
CA ARG A 344 -8.95 35.77 1.95
C ARG A 344 -8.83 34.81 3.13
N SER A 345 -7.86 33.89 3.10
CA SER A 345 -7.66 32.87 4.13
C SER A 345 -6.64 33.34 5.19
N ARG A 346 -7.12 33.60 6.41
CA ARG A 346 -6.28 33.99 7.55
C ARG A 346 -5.24 32.92 7.91
N ALA A 347 -5.66 31.64 7.91
CA ALA A 347 -4.77 30.52 8.23
C ALA A 347 -3.60 30.43 7.23
N THR A 348 -3.85 30.54 5.93
CA THR A 348 -2.81 30.48 4.88
C THR A 348 -1.82 31.65 5.02
N ARG A 349 -2.28 32.86 5.37
CA ARG A 349 -1.41 34.04 5.59
C ARG A 349 -0.50 33.83 6.79
N ILE A 350 -1.06 33.41 7.95
CA ILE A 350 -0.28 33.16 9.16
C ILE A 350 0.78 32.10 8.92
N THR A 351 0.41 30.97 8.27
CA THR A 351 1.36 29.90 7.94
C THR A 351 2.47 30.40 7.01
N ALA A 352 2.13 31.19 6.00
CA ALA A 352 3.11 31.78 5.08
C ALA A 352 4.07 32.75 5.78
N LEU A 353 3.58 33.62 6.67
CA LEU A 353 4.39 34.53 7.47
C LEU A 353 5.30 33.78 8.46
N SER A 354 4.79 32.73 9.09
CA SER A 354 5.60 31.85 9.96
C SER A 354 6.73 31.18 9.16
N LEU A 355 6.45 30.67 7.97
CA LEU A 355 7.45 30.08 7.10
C LEU A 355 8.50 31.11 6.66
N LEU A 356 8.06 32.34 6.35
CA LEU A 356 8.96 33.47 6.05
C LEU A 356 9.92 33.74 7.21
N GLY A 357 9.39 33.86 8.43
CA GLY A 357 10.19 34.06 9.65
C GLY A 357 11.20 32.92 9.87
N VAL A 358 10.76 31.67 9.77
CA VAL A 358 11.65 30.51 9.90
C VAL A 358 12.74 30.50 8.81
N SER A 359 12.38 30.87 7.58
CA SER A 359 13.35 30.96 6.46
C SER A 359 14.42 32.01 6.72
N VAL A 360 14.03 33.16 7.24
CA VAL A 360 14.96 34.23 7.61
C VAL A 360 15.90 33.80 8.75
N VAL A 361 15.35 33.18 9.81
CA VAL A 361 16.17 32.64 10.91
C VAL A 361 17.15 31.58 10.41
N LYS A 362 16.72 30.69 9.51
CA LYS A 362 17.59 29.69 8.90
C LYS A 362 18.73 30.35 8.11
N VAL A 363 18.42 31.35 7.28
CA VAL A 363 19.44 32.10 6.50
C VAL A 363 20.46 32.73 7.47
N LEU A 364 19.98 33.40 8.54
CA LEU A 364 20.84 34.07 9.49
C LEU A 364 21.75 33.13 10.26
N LEU A 365 21.24 31.97 10.69
CA LEU A 365 21.98 31.05 11.57
C LEU A 365 22.80 30.01 10.81
N MET A 366 22.25 29.47 9.70
CA MET A 366 22.87 28.30 9.02
C MET A 366 23.59 28.67 7.72
N ASP A 367 22.97 29.49 6.86
CA ASP A 367 23.53 29.72 5.53
C ASP A 367 24.71 30.70 5.57
N THR A 368 24.75 31.60 6.57
CA THR A 368 25.83 32.57 6.72
C THR A 368 27.04 32.03 7.47
N ALA A 369 26.91 30.92 8.19
CA ALA A 369 27.99 30.38 9.02
C ALA A 369 29.29 30.10 8.24
N HIS A 370 29.18 29.76 6.96
CA HIS A 370 30.30 29.37 6.09
C HIS A 370 30.67 30.42 5.04
N LEU A 371 30.02 31.59 5.03
CA LEU A 371 30.25 32.64 4.04
C LEU A 371 31.34 33.63 4.48
N ALA A 372 32.09 34.18 3.52
CA ALA A 372 32.97 35.30 3.74
C ALA A 372 32.17 36.56 4.19
N THR A 373 32.77 37.42 5.01
CA THR A 373 32.12 38.57 5.61
C THR A 373 31.33 39.45 4.61
N PRO A 374 31.83 39.79 3.41
CA PRO A 374 31.06 40.63 2.48
C PRO A 374 29.80 39.95 1.96
N ALA A 375 29.85 38.60 1.73
CA ALA A 375 28.72 37.84 1.27
C ALA A 375 27.64 37.73 2.39
N ARG A 376 28.03 37.65 3.68
CA ARG A 376 27.11 37.72 4.82
C ARG A 376 26.35 39.03 4.86
N VAL A 377 27.07 40.14 4.69
CA VAL A 377 26.47 41.50 4.71
C VAL A 377 25.43 41.61 3.57
N ALA A 378 25.77 41.19 2.37
CA ALA A 378 24.86 41.23 1.24
C ALA A 378 23.58 40.37 1.47
N LEU A 379 23.73 39.18 2.07
CA LEU A 379 22.63 38.30 2.39
C LEU A 379 21.72 38.84 3.49
N PHE A 380 22.30 39.48 4.51
CA PHE A 380 21.54 40.19 5.58
C PHE A 380 20.78 41.38 5.01
N ALA A 381 21.39 42.17 4.13
CA ALA A 381 20.74 43.28 3.46
C ALA A 381 19.54 42.79 2.62
N LEU A 382 19.72 41.72 1.85
CA LEU A 382 18.65 41.10 1.05
C LEU A 382 17.51 40.56 1.93
N ALA A 383 17.84 39.85 3.01
CA ALA A 383 16.85 39.37 3.97
C ALA A 383 16.09 40.53 4.65
N GLY A 384 16.78 41.62 5.00
CA GLY A 384 16.16 42.84 5.53
C GLY A 384 15.16 43.46 4.54
N VAL A 385 15.56 43.62 3.28
CA VAL A 385 14.67 44.12 2.21
C VAL A 385 13.43 43.22 2.06
N LEU A 386 13.60 41.91 2.05
CA LEU A 386 12.48 40.94 1.94
C LEU A 386 11.52 41.05 3.13
N LEU A 387 12.04 41.23 4.34
CA LEU A 387 11.21 41.47 5.53
C LEU A 387 10.43 42.79 5.43
N ILE A 388 11.07 43.86 4.96
CA ILE A 388 10.42 45.16 4.77
C ILE A 388 9.32 45.05 3.70
N VAL A 389 9.58 44.38 2.58
CA VAL A 389 8.57 44.14 1.54
C VAL A 389 7.42 43.29 2.08
N GLY A 390 7.71 42.25 2.86
CA GLY A 390 6.69 41.44 3.53
C GLY A 390 5.83 42.23 4.49
N ALA A 391 6.46 43.05 5.32
CA ALA A 391 5.76 43.96 6.27
C ALA A 391 4.93 45.03 5.53
N PHE A 392 5.46 45.61 4.46
CA PHE A 392 4.75 46.58 3.63
C PHE A 392 3.52 45.97 2.96
N LEU A 393 3.66 44.78 2.39
CA LEU A 393 2.52 44.04 1.82
C LEU A 393 1.47 43.72 2.88
N TYR A 394 1.89 43.33 4.09
CA TYR A 394 0.97 43.09 5.19
C TYR A 394 0.23 44.35 5.57
N MET A 395 0.94 45.50 5.75
CA MET A 395 0.32 46.78 6.10
C MET A 395 -0.61 47.32 5.01
N LYS A 396 -0.19 47.27 3.74
CA LYS A 396 -0.99 47.73 2.59
C LYS A 396 -2.31 46.99 2.45
N PHE A 397 -2.34 45.72 2.85
CA PHE A 397 -3.53 44.90 2.75
C PHE A 397 -4.21 44.65 4.10
N LYS A 398 -3.77 45.37 5.19
CA LYS A 398 -4.29 45.20 6.54
C LYS A 398 -5.81 45.40 6.61
N GLU A 399 -6.35 46.44 5.98
CA GLU A 399 -7.79 46.69 5.95
C GLU A 399 -8.61 45.55 5.32
N ARG A 400 -8.03 44.85 4.31
CA ARG A 400 -8.64 43.61 3.78
C ARG A 400 -8.52 42.41 4.73
N PHE A 401 -7.75 42.57 5.82
CA PHE A 401 -7.53 41.53 6.82
C PHE A 401 -8.49 41.63 8.00
N GLU A 402 -8.96 42.85 8.33
CA GLU A 402 -9.79 43.14 9.50
C GLU A 402 -11.29 43.06 9.22
N ASP A 403 -11.75 43.23 7.99
CA ASP A 403 -13.17 43.26 7.63
C ASP A 403 -13.96 41.93 7.80
N HIS A 404 -13.36 40.86 8.35
CA HIS A 404 -14.05 39.60 8.59
C HIS A 404 -13.49 38.86 9.84
N ALA A 405 -13.32 39.56 10.96
CA ALA A 405 -13.08 38.91 12.26
C ALA A 405 -14.38 38.71 13.03
#